data_f295e6d68a0673f6915d1fdb21b8d65d
#
_entry.id   f295e6d68a0673f6915d1fdb21b8d65d
#
_cell.length_a   1.000
_cell.length_b   1.000
_cell.length_c   1.000
_cell.angle_alpha   90.00
_cell.angle_beta   90.00
_cell.angle_gamma   90.00
#
_symmetry.space_group_name_H-M   'P 1'
#
loop_
_entity.id
_entity.type
_entity.pdbx_description
1 polymer ?
#
loop_
_entity_poly.entity_id
_entity_poly.type
_entity_poly.pdbx_seq_one_letter_code
_entity_poly.pdbx_strand_id
1 'polypeptide(L)'
;MSIPFNPITISIGKKSLSSFISLQIEQNIGKHHRFQMSVELESGGNRYVHNISENSKKWLGESIVVKAANKPIFVGVVTNVQLHREGSDFGCIIVSGYSATYRMETAHSCFSWNDTTIGDVVKKLCAEAKVQLELNPAYKENKDYICQYEESDFDFIRRLAHQYQEWMYFDGTKLIFGKPRKLADPIRLEYGTTLSSLDIGLQTLARSEQVFSYHSGADREMQRMTPDLAYGHDKLAGDAFRASLGMFSKPARQHAMPRISDESELINYMGRKQAAETAETHYITAESQVPTLRVGSVVSLYSSFLERVGNLSEESLGDFIIIEITHEVSQGSYYKNRFKAIPATIKAMPSPKVRMPLAETQMATVLSNADPEGKGRVRVRMNWQTDGMQTGWVRVMTPDGGSSKDVKSNRGFVFIPEVGDQVLLGFRHGDPARPYVMGSLFNGTTGGGGLEGNHMKSLTTRSGHTIKLNDSLSSLGITIKDIKGNSIHIDSVGDDIIINAKRNITINAGETFTVNAREMEVNIDRDIIEKIGKNKISTIGNKISLEAMEKEEEITENTNINIGGHLTQEVGDIVLETFSGDAIIIAEGKALLQGKDDARISKG
;
A
#
# COMPACT_ATOMS: atom_id res chain seq x y z
N MET A 1 -49.38 -43.18 15.16
CA MET A 1 -48.44 -42.48 16.05
C MET A 1 -47.04 -42.96 15.74
N SER A 2 -46.26 -42.19 14.98
CA SER A 2 -44.86 -42.50 14.78
C SER A 2 -44.10 -42.12 16.06
N ILE A 3 -43.32 -43.03 16.60
CA ILE A 3 -42.40 -42.77 17.72
C ILE A 3 -41.53 -41.57 17.32
N PRO A 4 -41.41 -40.51 18.12
CA PRO A 4 -40.56 -39.38 17.81
C PRO A 4 -39.11 -39.87 17.80
N PHE A 5 -38.59 -40.13 16.62
CA PHE A 5 -37.19 -40.44 16.42
C PHE A 5 -36.41 -39.14 16.55
N ASN A 6 -35.59 -39.03 17.60
CA ASN A 6 -34.70 -37.87 17.72
C ASN A 6 -33.63 -37.97 16.63
N PRO A 7 -33.71 -37.16 15.57
CA PRO A 7 -32.79 -37.25 14.45
C PRO A 7 -31.41 -36.64 14.77
N ILE A 8 -31.25 -36.05 15.96
CA ILE A 8 -30.07 -35.30 16.36
C ILE A 8 -29.22 -36.11 17.34
N THR A 9 -27.93 -36.28 17.02
CA THR A 9 -26.92 -36.84 17.90
C THR A 9 -25.80 -35.86 18.16
N ILE A 10 -25.32 -35.78 19.40
CA ILE A 10 -24.28 -34.87 19.84
C ILE A 10 -23.11 -35.64 20.40
N SER A 11 -21.90 -35.22 20.04
CA SER A 11 -20.67 -35.72 20.66
C SER A 11 -19.79 -34.56 21.09
N ILE A 12 -19.20 -34.65 22.31
CA ILE A 12 -18.21 -33.67 22.80
C ILE A 12 -16.91 -34.43 23.04
N GLY A 13 -15.84 -33.95 22.42
CA GLY A 13 -14.59 -34.69 22.37
C GLY A 13 -14.80 -36.09 21.73
N LYS A 14 -14.43 -37.16 22.45
CA LYS A 14 -14.59 -38.53 21.99
C LYS A 14 -15.87 -39.22 22.51
N LYS A 15 -16.71 -38.53 23.29
CA LYS A 15 -17.88 -39.11 23.96
C LYS A 15 -19.17 -38.62 23.30
N SER A 16 -20.07 -39.56 23.02
CA SER A 16 -21.45 -39.27 22.63
C SER A 16 -22.27 -38.90 23.87
N LEU A 17 -23.11 -37.86 23.72
CA LEU A 17 -24.03 -37.44 24.76
C LEU A 17 -25.27 -38.35 24.71
N SER A 18 -25.66 -38.94 25.86
CA SER A 18 -26.79 -39.85 25.91
C SER A 18 -28.14 -39.16 25.88
N SER A 19 -28.22 -37.94 26.48
CA SER A 19 -29.44 -37.13 26.54
C SER A 19 -29.11 -35.65 26.68
N PHE A 20 -30.04 -34.82 26.27
CA PHE A 20 -30.02 -33.34 26.47
C PHE A 20 -31.46 -32.83 26.56
N ILE A 21 -31.68 -31.71 27.26
CA ILE A 21 -32.99 -31.08 27.43
C ILE A 21 -33.36 -30.28 26.21
N SER A 22 -32.45 -29.39 25.75
CA SER A 22 -32.68 -28.54 24.61
C SER A 22 -31.37 -28.28 23.86
N LEU A 23 -31.50 -27.95 22.57
CA LEU A 23 -30.40 -27.55 21.73
C LEU A 23 -30.88 -26.44 20.79
N GLN A 24 -30.10 -25.36 20.71
CA GLN A 24 -30.25 -24.34 19.70
C GLN A 24 -28.93 -24.20 18.92
N ILE A 25 -29.02 -24.11 17.59
CA ILE A 25 -27.87 -23.83 16.71
C ILE A 25 -28.26 -22.70 15.79
N GLU A 26 -27.48 -21.63 15.81
CA GLU A 26 -27.61 -20.48 14.93
C GLU A 26 -26.49 -20.49 13.90
N GLN A 27 -26.83 -20.53 12.63
CA GLN A 27 -25.90 -20.48 11.52
C GLN A 27 -26.22 -19.27 10.62
N ASN A 28 -25.20 -18.51 10.26
CA ASN A 28 -25.36 -17.33 9.42
C ASN A 28 -24.09 -17.12 8.57
N ILE A 29 -24.24 -16.67 7.33
CA ILE A 29 -23.10 -16.32 6.48
C ILE A 29 -22.28 -15.19 7.12
N GLY A 30 -20.96 -15.27 6.96
CA GLY A 30 -20.05 -14.22 7.43
C GLY A 30 -19.94 -14.03 8.95
N LYS A 31 -20.46 -14.98 9.75
CA LYS A 31 -20.34 -15.01 11.22
C LYS A 31 -19.91 -16.39 11.69
N HIS A 32 -19.39 -16.46 12.93
CA HIS A 32 -19.28 -17.73 13.61
C HIS A 32 -20.67 -18.28 13.90
N HIS A 33 -20.89 -19.55 13.61
CA HIS A 33 -22.09 -20.22 14.05
C HIS A 33 -22.02 -20.42 15.56
N ARG A 34 -23.15 -20.39 16.21
CA ARG A 34 -23.28 -20.54 17.67
C ARG A 34 -24.14 -21.74 18.01
N PHE A 35 -23.82 -22.42 19.08
CA PHE A 35 -24.72 -23.39 19.69
C PHE A 35 -24.89 -23.11 21.17
N GLN A 36 -26.05 -23.50 21.68
CA GLN A 36 -26.34 -23.57 23.11
C GLN A 36 -27.19 -24.81 23.36
N MET A 37 -26.83 -25.59 24.37
CA MET A 37 -27.60 -26.72 24.78
C MET A 37 -27.72 -26.80 26.30
N SER A 38 -28.80 -27.39 26.76
CA SER A 38 -29.05 -27.68 28.18
C SER A 38 -28.99 -29.20 28.40
N VAL A 39 -28.25 -29.59 29.42
CA VAL A 39 -28.06 -30.99 29.81
C VAL A 39 -28.50 -31.16 31.26
N GLU A 40 -29.16 -32.28 31.56
CA GLU A 40 -29.54 -32.60 32.93
C GLU A 40 -28.33 -32.71 33.85
N LEU A 41 -28.51 -32.27 35.10
CA LEU A 41 -27.55 -32.60 36.15
C LEU A 41 -27.60 -34.12 36.44
N GLU A 42 -26.48 -34.78 36.37
CA GLU A 42 -26.41 -36.19 36.84
C GLU A 42 -26.87 -36.25 38.29
N SER A 43 -27.89 -37.05 38.54
CA SER A 43 -28.57 -37.20 39.84
C SER A 43 -27.74 -37.96 40.86
N GLY A 44 -26.66 -37.35 41.30
CA GLY A 44 -25.75 -37.92 42.28
C GLY A 44 -25.34 -36.92 43.34
N GLY A 45 -26.28 -36.37 44.11
CA GLY A 45 -26.09 -35.78 45.43
C GLY A 45 -24.97 -34.74 45.67
N ASN A 46 -24.27 -34.31 44.67
CA ASN A 46 -23.05 -33.54 44.83
C ASN A 46 -23.25 -32.04 44.70
N ARG A 47 -22.47 -31.30 45.44
CA ARG A 47 -22.47 -29.86 45.53
C ARG A 47 -22.35 -29.22 44.13
N TYR A 48 -23.16 -28.20 43.83
CA TYR A 48 -23.23 -27.51 42.54
C TYR A 48 -21.87 -27.03 42.02
N VAL A 49 -20.99 -26.52 42.91
CA VAL A 49 -19.63 -26.12 42.56
C VAL A 49 -18.79 -27.26 42.03
N HIS A 50 -18.97 -28.48 42.58
CA HIS A 50 -18.28 -29.66 42.10
C HIS A 50 -18.74 -30.05 40.69
N ASN A 51 -20.05 -30.03 40.42
CA ASN A 51 -20.59 -30.35 39.11
C ASN A 51 -20.10 -29.36 38.02
N ILE A 52 -20.07 -28.06 38.29
CA ILE A 52 -19.54 -27.10 37.32
C ILE A 52 -18.05 -27.30 37.08
N SER A 53 -17.26 -27.56 38.13
CA SER A 53 -15.83 -27.81 38.02
C SER A 53 -15.52 -29.06 37.19
N GLU A 54 -16.19 -30.15 37.44
CA GLU A 54 -15.97 -31.42 36.71
C GLU A 54 -16.43 -31.34 35.24
N ASN A 55 -17.59 -30.71 34.98
CA ASN A 55 -18.08 -30.55 33.61
C ASN A 55 -17.26 -29.50 32.83
N SER A 56 -16.78 -28.44 33.45
CA SER A 56 -15.86 -27.50 32.79
C SER A 56 -14.54 -28.15 32.41
N LYS A 57 -13.95 -28.99 33.29
CA LYS A 57 -12.74 -29.75 32.96
C LYS A 57 -12.94 -30.74 31.82
N LYS A 58 -14.15 -31.33 31.71
CA LYS A 58 -14.46 -32.29 30.65
C LYS A 58 -14.76 -31.66 29.30
N TRP A 59 -15.34 -30.45 29.26
CA TRP A 59 -15.97 -29.90 28.07
C TRP A 59 -15.36 -28.63 27.54
N LEU A 60 -14.82 -27.75 28.40
CA LEU A 60 -14.22 -26.48 27.93
C LEU A 60 -13.03 -26.77 27.00
N GLY A 61 -13.07 -26.14 25.83
CA GLY A 61 -12.04 -26.28 24.79
C GLY A 61 -12.21 -27.56 23.91
N GLU A 62 -13.10 -28.49 24.29
CA GLU A 62 -13.34 -29.67 23.50
C GLU A 62 -14.15 -29.39 22.24
N SER A 63 -13.91 -30.23 21.22
CA SER A 63 -14.69 -30.16 19.98
C SER A 63 -16.08 -30.74 20.19
N ILE A 64 -17.08 -30.09 19.58
CA ILE A 64 -18.45 -30.59 19.53
C ILE A 64 -18.84 -30.90 18.08
N VAL A 65 -19.53 -32.01 17.88
CA VAL A 65 -20.11 -32.38 16.59
C VAL A 65 -21.60 -32.69 16.79
N VAL A 66 -22.44 -31.98 16.05
CA VAL A 66 -23.88 -32.26 15.99
C VAL A 66 -24.19 -32.85 14.63
N LYS A 67 -24.85 -34.03 14.64
CA LYS A 67 -25.29 -34.72 13.43
C LYS A 67 -26.80 -34.81 13.37
N ALA A 68 -27.33 -34.66 12.17
CA ALA A 68 -28.72 -34.91 11.83
C ALA A 68 -28.77 -36.08 10.83
N ALA A 69 -29.56 -37.09 11.10
CA ALA A 69 -29.63 -38.33 10.28
C ALA A 69 -28.22 -38.83 9.90
N ASN A 70 -27.32 -38.92 10.87
CA ASN A 70 -25.92 -39.34 10.76
C ASN A 70 -25.00 -38.41 9.93
N LYS A 71 -25.51 -37.27 9.40
CA LYS A 71 -24.71 -36.29 8.69
C LYS A 71 -24.36 -35.12 9.63
N PRO A 72 -23.09 -34.64 9.68
CA PRO A 72 -22.75 -33.50 10.50
C PRO A 72 -23.40 -32.23 9.95
N ILE A 73 -24.11 -31.51 10.81
CA ILE A 73 -24.72 -30.19 10.51
C ILE A 73 -23.97 -29.06 11.23
N PHE A 74 -23.20 -29.41 12.28
CA PHE A 74 -22.43 -28.44 13.02
C PHE A 74 -21.17 -29.09 13.60
N VAL A 75 -20.04 -28.44 13.43
CA VAL A 75 -18.75 -28.74 14.06
C VAL A 75 -18.24 -27.47 14.73
N GLY A 76 -17.91 -27.57 16.01
CA GLY A 76 -17.51 -26.41 16.79
C GLY A 76 -16.62 -26.74 17.97
N VAL A 77 -16.52 -25.77 18.87
CA VAL A 77 -15.76 -25.82 20.12
C VAL A 77 -16.62 -25.31 21.27
N VAL A 78 -16.55 -25.98 22.41
CA VAL A 78 -17.20 -25.53 23.64
C VAL A 78 -16.39 -24.41 24.25
N THR A 79 -17.00 -23.25 24.44
CA THR A 79 -16.34 -22.06 25.02
C THR A 79 -16.89 -21.65 26.37
N ASN A 80 -18.06 -22.16 26.73
CA ASN A 80 -18.71 -21.81 28.00
C ASN A 80 -19.48 -22.99 28.57
N VAL A 81 -19.36 -23.19 29.87
CA VAL A 81 -20.13 -24.14 30.66
C VAL A 81 -20.69 -23.41 31.88
N GLN A 82 -21.99 -23.40 32.02
CA GLN A 82 -22.70 -22.63 33.04
C GLN A 82 -23.68 -23.52 33.78
N LEU A 83 -23.76 -23.43 35.09
CA LEU A 83 -24.87 -23.99 35.88
C LEU A 83 -26.02 -22.97 35.89
N HIS A 84 -27.16 -23.40 35.40
CA HIS A 84 -28.40 -22.59 35.44
C HIS A 84 -29.37 -23.23 36.45
N ARG A 85 -29.99 -22.39 37.25
CA ARG A 85 -30.99 -22.77 38.21
C ARG A 85 -32.03 -21.69 38.36
N GLU A 86 -33.30 -22.04 38.25
CA GLU A 86 -34.42 -21.14 38.38
C GLU A 86 -35.49 -21.75 39.32
N GLY A 87 -35.99 -20.95 40.23
CA GLY A 87 -36.99 -21.39 41.20
C GLY A 87 -36.52 -22.50 42.13
N SER A 88 -37.33 -23.55 42.30
CA SER A 88 -37.07 -24.74 43.12
C SER A 88 -36.46 -25.90 42.33
N ASP A 89 -36.13 -25.71 41.05
CA ASP A 89 -35.61 -26.79 40.20
C ASP A 89 -34.19 -27.21 40.58
N PHE A 90 -33.88 -28.49 40.32
CA PHE A 90 -32.52 -29.03 40.51
C PHE A 90 -31.47 -28.32 39.64
N GLY A 91 -31.92 -27.62 38.60
CA GLY A 91 -31.08 -26.88 37.65
C GLY A 91 -30.58 -27.76 36.49
N CYS A 92 -29.89 -27.11 35.53
CA CYS A 92 -29.27 -27.79 34.40
C CYS A 92 -27.88 -27.18 34.10
N ILE A 93 -27.09 -27.92 33.37
CA ILE A 93 -25.82 -27.41 32.80
C ILE A 93 -26.12 -26.86 31.42
N ILE A 94 -25.82 -25.56 31.22
CA ILE A 94 -25.83 -24.92 29.90
C ILE A 94 -24.43 -25.02 29.33
N VAL A 95 -24.31 -25.63 28.16
CA VAL A 95 -23.07 -25.74 27.39
C VAL A 95 -23.24 -24.93 26.12
N SER A 96 -22.33 -23.99 25.86
CA SER A 96 -22.40 -23.17 24.66
C SER A 96 -21.03 -22.95 24.05
N GLY A 97 -21.04 -22.52 22.80
CA GLY A 97 -19.82 -22.25 22.08
C GLY A 97 -20.10 -21.90 20.62
N TYR A 98 -19.05 -21.99 19.83
CA TYR A 98 -19.06 -21.51 18.46
C TYR A 98 -18.57 -22.57 17.48
N SER A 99 -18.78 -22.33 16.19
CA SER A 99 -18.22 -23.16 15.11
C SER A 99 -16.70 -23.23 15.17
N ALA A 100 -16.12 -24.19 14.47
CA ALA A 100 -14.67 -24.40 14.42
C ALA A 100 -13.90 -23.14 13.97
N THR A 101 -14.53 -22.25 13.21
CA THR A 101 -13.97 -20.96 12.79
C THR A 101 -13.63 -20.03 13.95
N TYR A 102 -14.23 -20.22 15.14
CA TYR A 102 -13.90 -19.44 16.33
C TYR A 102 -12.45 -19.57 16.79
N ARG A 103 -11.74 -20.63 16.37
CA ARG A 103 -10.30 -20.74 16.60
C ARG A 103 -9.48 -19.67 15.88
N MET A 104 -10.09 -18.96 14.95
CA MET A 104 -9.50 -17.84 14.21
C MET A 104 -9.78 -16.49 14.87
N GLU A 105 -10.56 -16.44 15.97
CA GLU A 105 -10.69 -15.28 16.85
C GLU A 105 -9.49 -15.15 17.77
N THR A 106 -8.33 -14.96 17.16
CA THR A 106 -7.09 -14.64 17.86
C THR A 106 -7.10 -13.19 18.38
N ALA A 107 -6.18 -12.83 19.24
CA ALA A 107 -5.95 -11.41 19.52
C ALA A 107 -5.66 -10.67 18.22
N HIS A 108 -6.08 -9.39 18.16
CA HIS A 108 -5.83 -8.56 16.99
C HIS A 108 -4.34 -8.50 16.68
N SER A 109 -3.99 -8.79 15.45
CA SER A 109 -2.61 -8.96 15.00
C SER A 109 -2.32 -8.10 13.77
N CYS A 110 -1.04 -7.76 13.60
CA CYS A 110 -0.51 -7.18 12.37
C CYS A 110 0.39 -8.20 11.69
N PHE A 111 0.10 -8.52 10.44
CA PHE A 111 0.89 -9.42 9.62
C PHE A 111 0.87 -8.99 8.15
N SER A 112 1.90 -9.33 7.39
CA SER A 112 1.91 -9.02 5.96
C SER A 112 2.50 -10.14 5.11
N TRP A 113 2.04 -10.21 3.89
CA TRP A 113 2.48 -11.16 2.87
C TRP A 113 2.88 -10.41 1.61
N ASN A 114 3.91 -10.91 0.96
CA ASN A 114 4.37 -10.38 -0.33
C ASN A 114 4.19 -11.44 -1.42
N ASP A 115 3.96 -10.98 -2.64
CA ASP A 115 3.93 -11.80 -3.86
C ASP A 115 3.07 -13.07 -3.71
N THR A 116 1.83 -12.90 -3.26
CA THR A 116 0.90 -14.00 -2.96
C THR A 116 -0.53 -13.68 -3.38
N THR A 117 -1.38 -14.71 -3.44
CA THR A 117 -2.82 -14.56 -3.70
C THR A 117 -3.62 -14.48 -2.40
N ILE A 118 -4.81 -13.88 -2.44
CA ILE A 118 -5.74 -13.90 -1.29
C ILE A 118 -6.12 -15.33 -0.90
N GLY A 119 -6.20 -16.24 -1.87
CA GLY A 119 -6.50 -17.65 -1.63
C GLY A 119 -5.42 -18.37 -0.84
N ASP A 120 -4.14 -18.13 -1.14
CA ASP A 120 -3.03 -18.72 -0.41
C ASP A 120 -2.96 -18.24 1.04
N VAL A 121 -3.23 -16.95 1.25
CA VAL A 121 -3.32 -16.37 2.61
C VAL A 121 -4.44 -17.04 3.40
N VAL A 122 -5.66 -17.13 2.86
CA VAL A 122 -6.80 -17.79 3.52
C VAL A 122 -6.49 -19.26 3.82
N LYS A 123 -5.86 -19.97 2.87
CA LYS A 123 -5.46 -21.36 3.05
C LYS A 123 -4.48 -21.54 4.22
N LYS A 124 -3.51 -20.64 4.33
CA LYS A 124 -2.52 -20.65 5.42
C LYS A 124 -3.20 -20.45 6.78
N LEU A 125 -4.01 -19.40 6.93
CA LEU A 125 -4.69 -19.08 8.19
C LEU A 125 -5.66 -20.21 8.63
N CYS A 126 -6.42 -20.78 7.68
CA CYS A 126 -7.28 -21.91 7.97
C CYS A 126 -6.50 -23.15 8.43
N ALA A 127 -5.34 -23.42 7.83
CA ALA A 127 -4.49 -24.55 8.23
C ALA A 127 -3.93 -24.37 9.65
N GLU A 128 -3.45 -23.18 9.98
CA GLU A 128 -2.96 -22.82 11.32
C GLU A 128 -4.04 -22.98 12.39
N ALA A 129 -5.27 -22.52 12.10
CA ALA A 129 -6.43 -22.66 12.98
C ALA A 129 -7.06 -24.08 12.98
N LYS A 130 -6.57 -25.01 12.15
CA LYS A 130 -7.13 -26.35 11.95
C LYS A 130 -8.61 -26.32 11.54
N VAL A 131 -8.98 -25.34 10.68
CA VAL A 131 -10.31 -25.20 10.08
C VAL A 131 -10.28 -25.84 8.69
N GLN A 132 -11.23 -26.75 8.42
CA GLN A 132 -11.37 -27.30 7.08
C GLN A 132 -11.81 -26.22 6.10
N LEU A 133 -11.22 -26.22 4.90
CA LEU A 133 -11.43 -25.17 3.88
C LEU A 133 -11.79 -25.81 2.54
N GLU A 134 -12.82 -25.27 1.89
CA GLU A 134 -13.04 -25.40 0.45
C GLU A 134 -12.71 -24.05 -0.21
N LEU A 135 -11.70 -24.05 -1.08
CA LEU A 135 -11.13 -22.84 -1.67
C LEU A 135 -11.36 -22.79 -3.17
N ASN A 136 -12.10 -21.79 -3.64
CA ASN A 136 -12.29 -21.54 -5.06
C ASN A 136 -12.58 -20.04 -5.33
N PRO A 137 -11.66 -19.13 -4.97
CA PRO A 137 -11.87 -17.68 -5.18
C PRO A 137 -11.97 -17.35 -6.68
N ALA A 138 -12.80 -16.39 -7.00
CA ALA A 138 -12.89 -15.81 -8.34
C ALA A 138 -11.71 -14.89 -8.61
N TYR A 139 -11.22 -14.20 -7.59
CA TYR A 139 -10.03 -13.35 -7.66
C TYR A 139 -8.76 -14.17 -7.47
N LYS A 140 -7.93 -14.28 -8.53
CA LYS A 140 -6.74 -15.14 -8.55
C LYS A 140 -5.43 -14.37 -8.77
N GLU A 141 -5.53 -13.04 -8.92
CA GLU A 141 -4.36 -12.21 -9.19
C GLU A 141 -3.39 -12.20 -8.01
N ASN A 142 -2.12 -12.30 -8.32
CA ASN A 142 -1.05 -12.14 -7.36
C ASN A 142 -0.97 -10.68 -6.88
N LYS A 143 -0.77 -10.48 -5.59
CA LYS A 143 -0.59 -9.15 -4.98
C LYS A 143 0.82 -9.02 -4.44
N ASP A 144 1.45 -7.91 -4.78
CA ASP A 144 2.78 -7.54 -4.28
C ASP A 144 2.80 -7.33 -2.76
N TYR A 145 1.65 -6.98 -2.18
CA TYR A 145 1.51 -6.74 -0.74
C TYR A 145 0.07 -6.92 -0.26
N ILE A 146 -0.12 -7.77 0.73
CA ILE A 146 -1.37 -7.98 1.48
C ILE A 146 -1.06 -7.75 2.96
N CYS A 147 -1.92 -7.04 3.68
CA CYS A 147 -1.72 -6.67 5.07
C CYS A 147 -2.96 -6.98 5.91
N GLN A 148 -2.78 -7.73 6.99
CA GLN A 148 -3.66 -7.81 8.14
C GLN A 148 -3.21 -6.73 9.12
N TYR A 149 -4.14 -5.93 9.63
CA TYR A 149 -3.79 -4.80 10.48
C TYR A 149 -4.79 -4.65 11.62
N GLU A 150 -4.37 -4.97 12.84
CA GLU A 150 -5.19 -4.93 14.04
C GLU A 150 -6.51 -5.68 13.90
N GLU A 151 -6.47 -6.87 13.29
CA GLU A 151 -7.60 -7.73 13.05
C GLU A 151 -7.34 -9.14 13.58
N SER A 152 -8.40 -9.87 13.98
CA SER A 152 -8.34 -11.33 14.14
C SER A 152 -8.19 -11.98 12.76
N ASP A 153 -7.75 -13.23 12.71
CA ASP A 153 -7.64 -13.97 11.44
C ASP A 153 -9.01 -14.13 10.77
N PHE A 154 -10.08 -14.29 11.56
CA PHE A 154 -11.43 -14.41 11.03
C PHE A 154 -11.92 -13.07 10.44
N ASP A 155 -11.74 -11.97 11.15
CA ASP A 155 -12.11 -10.65 10.65
C ASP A 155 -11.32 -10.26 9.40
N PHE A 156 -10.05 -10.63 9.36
CA PHE A 156 -9.22 -10.43 8.18
C PHE A 156 -9.72 -11.22 6.96
N ILE A 157 -10.07 -12.50 7.11
CA ILE A 157 -10.65 -13.30 6.02
C ILE A 157 -12.01 -12.72 5.59
N ARG A 158 -12.85 -12.29 6.53
CA ARG A 158 -14.12 -11.59 6.24
C ARG A 158 -13.89 -10.32 5.44
N ARG A 159 -12.87 -9.54 5.81
CA ARG A 159 -12.49 -8.33 5.08
C ARG A 159 -11.99 -8.64 3.67
N LEU A 160 -11.18 -9.66 3.49
CA LEU A 160 -10.77 -10.10 2.15
C LEU A 160 -11.98 -10.52 1.31
N ALA A 161 -12.91 -11.30 1.89
CA ALA A 161 -14.15 -11.67 1.21
C ALA A 161 -14.98 -10.44 0.81
N HIS A 162 -15.14 -9.48 1.69
CA HIS A 162 -15.85 -8.23 1.40
C HIS A 162 -15.12 -7.37 0.36
N GLN A 163 -13.80 -7.21 0.51
CA GLN A 163 -12.98 -6.36 -0.36
C GLN A 163 -12.94 -6.87 -1.81
N TYR A 164 -12.88 -8.20 -2.00
CA TYR A 164 -12.81 -8.83 -3.32
C TYR A 164 -14.13 -9.42 -3.79
N GLN A 165 -15.22 -9.25 -2.99
CA GLN A 165 -16.56 -9.77 -3.28
C GLN A 165 -16.58 -11.29 -3.49
N GLU A 166 -15.88 -12.00 -2.61
CA GLU A 166 -15.85 -13.47 -2.61
C GLU A 166 -16.95 -14.06 -1.73
N TRP A 167 -17.41 -15.25 -2.09
CA TRP A 167 -18.29 -16.01 -1.21
C TRP A 167 -17.53 -16.39 0.05
N MET A 168 -18.16 -16.19 1.21
CA MET A 168 -17.61 -16.64 2.48
C MET A 168 -18.71 -17.08 3.42
N TYR A 169 -18.71 -18.37 3.77
CA TYR A 169 -19.58 -18.92 4.80
C TYR A 169 -19.02 -20.21 5.37
N PHE A 170 -19.39 -20.55 6.58
CA PHE A 170 -19.13 -21.85 7.17
C PHE A 170 -20.35 -22.74 6.93
N ASP A 171 -20.18 -23.92 6.29
CA ASP A 171 -21.29 -24.79 5.95
C ASP A 171 -21.74 -25.70 7.10
N GLY A 172 -21.25 -25.45 8.31
CA GLY A 172 -21.42 -26.27 9.49
C GLY A 172 -20.26 -27.25 9.72
N THR A 173 -19.42 -27.51 8.71
CA THR A 173 -18.28 -28.43 8.78
C THR A 173 -16.97 -27.83 8.27
N LYS A 174 -17.01 -27.02 7.25
CA LYS A 174 -15.87 -26.39 6.60
C LYS A 174 -16.16 -24.95 6.22
N LEU A 175 -15.13 -24.12 6.17
CA LEU A 175 -15.20 -22.77 5.62
C LEU A 175 -15.18 -22.85 4.10
N ILE A 176 -16.11 -22.17 3.46
CA ILE A 176 -16.16 -21.98 1.99
C ILE A 176 -15.64 -20.58 1.71
N PHE A 177 -14.60 -20.49 0.89
CA PHE A 177 -14.07 -19.22 0.40
C PHE A 177 -14.01 -19.23 -1.14
N GLY A 178 -14.79 -18.37 -1.76
CA GLY A 178 -15.10 -18.40 -3.18
C GLY A 178 -16.30 -19.31 -3.50
N LYS A 179 -16.91 -19.12 -4.68
CA LYS A 179 -18.08 -19.89 -5.08
C LYS A 179 -17.71 -21.37 -5.32
N PRO A 180 -18.39 -22.34 -4.66
CA PRO A 180 -18.17 -23.76 -4.92
C PRO A 180 -18.32 -24.10 -6.40
N ARG A 181 -17.52 -25.04 -6.91
CA ARG A 181 -17.61 -25.50 -8.30
C ARG A 181 -18.97 -26.13 -8.62
N LYS A 182 -19.54 -26.83 -7.65
CA LYS A 182 -20.89 -27.39 -7.70
C LYS A 182 -21.61 -27.04 -6.39
N LEU A 183 -22.79 -26.45 -6.49
CA LEU A 183 -23.68 -26.30 -5.35
C LEU A 183 -24.18 -27.68 -4.88
N ALA A 184 -24.61 -27.76 -3.62
CA ALA A 184 -25.24 -28.97 -3.11
C ALA A 184 -26.47 -29.35 -3.95
N ASP A 185 -26.76 -30.65 -4.05
CA ASP A 185 -27.98 -31.10 -4.72
C ASP A 185 -29.21 -30.59 -3.95
N PRO A 186 -30.24 -30.06 -4.65
CA PRO A 186 -31.37 -29.44 -4.00
C PRO A 186 -32.17 -30.42 -3.13
N ILE A 187 -32.54 -29.98 -1.94
CA ILE A 187 -33.44 -30.69 -1.03
C ILE A 187 -34.86 -30.19 -1.31
N ARG A 188 -35.76 -31.11 -1.70
CA ARG A 188 -37.15 -30.78 -1.96
C ARG A 188 -37.87 -30.39 -0.66
N LEU A 189 -38.52 -29.24 -0.64
CA LEU A 189 -39.37 -28.78 0.45
C LEU A 189 -40.72 -28.35 -0.10
N GLU A 190 -41.79 -28.77 0.56
CA GLU A 190 -43.16 -28.51 0.12
C GLU A 190 -43.99 -27.88 1.23
N TYR A 191 -44.66 -26.77 0.92
CA TYR A 191 -45.54 -26.09 1.85
C TYR A 191 -46.72 -26.99 2.25
N GLY A 192 -47.02 -27.08 3.55
CA GLY A 192 -48.04 -27.94 4.12
C GLY A 192 -47.55 -29.37 4.46
N THR A 193 -46.37 -29.80 4.03
CA THR A 193 -45.79 -31.10 4.37
C THR A 193 -44.47 -30.98 5.11
N THR A 194 -43.44 -30.47 4.48
CA THR A 194 -42.10 -30.23 5.06
C THR A 194 -41.87 -28.80 5.50
N LEU A 195 -42.67 -27.88 5.03
CA LEU A 195 -42.69 -26.47 5.46
C LEU A 195 -44.00 -26.17 6.18
N SER A 196 -43.91 -25.63 7.40
CA SER A 196 -45.06 -25.17 8.20
C SER A 196 -45.38 -23.68 8.00
N SER A 197 -44.36 -22.90 7.57
CA SER A 197 -44.49 -21.48 7.25
C SER A 197 -43.59 -21.15 6.04
N LEU A 198 -44.06 -20.24 5.21
CA LEU A 198 -43.33 -19.72 4.04
C LEU A 198 -43.74 -18.26 3.78
N ASP A 199 -42.77 -17.36 3.83
CA ASP A 199 -42.90 -15.98 3.40
C ASP A 199 -41.94 -15.72 2.23
N ILE A 200 -42.43 -15.05 1.20
CA ILE A 200 -41.66 -14.62 0.04
C ILE A 200 -41.58 -13.11 0.05
N GLY A 201 -40.39 -12.56 0.12
CA GLY A 201 -40.14 -11.13 0.23
C GLY A 201 -39.35 -10.55 -0.92
N LEU A 202 -39.73 -9.33 -1.31
CA LEU A 202 -38.97 -8.49 -2.25
C LEU A 202 -38.60 -7.18 -1.58
N GLN A 203 -37.37 -6.71 -1.81
CA GLN A 203 -36.90 -5.46 -1.24
C GLN A 203 -36.01 -4.68 -2.20
N THR A 204 -35.98 -3.36 -2.01
CA THR A 204 -35.17 -2.44 -2.82
C THR A 204 -33.77 -2.27 -2.22
N LEU A 205 -32.77 -2.87 -2.83
CA LEU A 205 -31.37 -2.83 -2.38
C LEU A 205 -30.42 -2.15 -3.35
N ALA A 206 -30.74 -2.18 -4.65
CA ALA A 206 -29.86 -1.62 -5.67
C ALA A 206 -29.60 -0.13 -5.47
N ARG A 207 -28.36 0.27 -5.61
CA ARG A 207 -27.90 1.67 -5.54
C ARG A 207 -27.09 1.98 -6.80
N SER A 208 -27.28 3.19 -7.34
CA SER A 208 -26.41 3.69 -8.39
C SER A 208 -25.12 4.21 -7.75
N GLU A 209 -23.98 3.73 -8.24
CA GLU A 209 -22.67 4.13 -7.76
C GLU A 209 -21.72 4.42 -8.92
N GLN A 210 -20.83 5.39 -8.73
CA GLN A 210 -19.69 5.67 -9.58
C GLN A 210 -18.42 5.40 -8.79
N VAL A 211 -17.69 4.35 -9.17
CA VAL A 211 -16.46 3.96 -8.51
C VAL A 211 -15.26 4.40 -9.32
N PHE A 212 -14.28 5.00 -8.67
CA PHE A 212 -13.03 5.42 -9.28
C PHE A 212 -11.83 4.71 -8.65
N SER A 213 -10.79 4.55 -9.45
CA SER A 213 -9.49 4.01 -9.04
C SER A 213 -8.38 4.71 -9.79
N TYR A 214 -7.20 4.77 -9.19
CA TYR A 214 -5.99 5.30 -9.82
C TYR A 214 -4.84 4.30 -9.70
N HIS A 215 -4.30 3.91 -10.86
CA HIS A 215 -3.12 3.05 -10.95
C HIS A 215 -1.86 3.89 -11.18
N SER A 216 -1.10 4.14 -10.11
CA SER A 216 0.06 5.05 -10.14
C SER A 216 1.24 4.55 -10.99
N GLY A 217 1.37 3.24 -11.20
CA GLY A 217 2.41 2.66 -12.04
C GLY A 217 2.24 2.99 -13.53
N ALA A 218 1.00 3.11 -13.98
CA ALA A 218 0.63 3.42 -15.37
C ALA A 218 0.10 4.85 -15.54
N ASP A 219 0.03 5.65 -14.47
CA ASP A 219 -0.58 7.00 -14.43
C ASP A 219 -1.98 7.00 -15.07
N ARG A 220 -2.82 6.03 -14.65
CA ARG A 220 -4.15 5.85 -15.23
C ARG A 220 -5.25 6.04 -14.20
N GLU A 221 -6.13 6.97 -14.46
CA GLU A 221 -7.42 7.09 -13.79
C GLU A 221 -8.45 6.18 -14.45
N MET A 222 -9.25 5.51 -13.65
CA MET A 222 -10.32 4.62 -14.09
C MET A 222 -11.59 4.95 -13.30
N GLN A 223 -12.73 4.97 -13.98
CA GLN A 223 -14.03 5.15 -13.33
C GLN A 223 -15.10 4.36 -14.04
N ARG A 224 -16.03 3.78 -13.29
CA ARG A 224 -17.16 3.02 -13.81
C ARG A 224 -18.41 3.25 -12.97
N MET A 225 -19.55 3.21 -13.64
CA MET A 225 -20.86 3.15 -13.01
C MET A 225 -21.23 1.70 -12.71
N THR A 226 -22.05 1.50 -11.66
CA THR A 226 -22.71 0.20 -11.46
C THR A 226 -23.50 -0.17 -12.70
N PRO A 227 -23.45 -1.45 -13.14
CA PRO A 227 -24.26 -1.90 -14.27
C PRO A 227 -25.76 -1.78 -13.95
N ASP A 228 -26.56 -1.43 -14.94
CA ASP A 228 -28.03 -1.40 -14.83
C ASP A 228 -28.67 -2.80 -14.91
N LEU A 229 -27.85 -3.84 -14.93
CA LEU A 229 -28.25 -5.24 -14.99
C LEU A 229 -27.88 -5.97 -13.71
N ALA A 230 -28.82 -6.70 -13.16
CA ALA A 230 -28.63 -7.56 -12.01
C ALA A 230 -28.25 -8.99 -12.46
N TYR A 231 -26.97 -9.30 -12.43
CA TYR A 231 -26.50 -10.63 -12.80
C TYR A 231 -26.93 -11.70 -11.78
N GLY A 232 -27.65 -12.71 -12.25
CA GLY A 232 -28.09 -13.86 -11.44
C GLY A 232 -29.39 -13.63 -10.67
N HIS A 233 -30.10 -12.54 -10.88
CA HIS A 233 -31.44 -12.34 -10.38
C HIS A 233 -32.47 -13.15 -11.19
N ASP A 234 -33.47 -13.69 -10.51
CA ASP A 234 -34.69 -14.19 -11.15
C ASP A 234 -35.59 -13.02 -11.62
N LYS A 235 -36.72 -13.34 -12.21
CA LYS A 235 -37.65 -12.33 -12.74
C LYS A 235 -38.14 -11.37 -11.64
N LEU A 236 -38.50 -11.89 -10.48
CA LEU A 236 -39.01 -11.10 -9.33
C LEU A 236 -37.94 -10.15 -8.81
N ALA A 237 -36.74 -10.63 -8.60
CA ALA A 237 -35.60 -9.82 -8.19
C ALA A 237 -35.28 -8.73 -9.23
N GLY A 238 -35.40 -9.05 -10.53
CA GLY A 238 -35.16 -8.09 -11.61
C GLY A 238 -36.13 -6.91 -11.60
N ASP A 239 -37.39 -7.13 -11.27
CA ASP A 239 -38.40 -6.06 -11.16
C ASP A 239 -38.12 -5.16 -9.94
N ALA A 240 -37.84 -5.74 -8.79
CA ALA A 240 -37.49 -5.02 -7.59
C ALA A 240 -36.16 -4.24 -7.74
N PHE A 241 -35.20 -4.80 -8.47
CA PHE A 241 -33.94 -4.13 -8.81
C PHE A 241 -34.18 -2.86 -9.62
N ARG A 242 -34.99 -2.91 -10.69
CA ARG A 242 -35.33 -1.74 -11.49
C ARG A 242 -36.06 -0.67 -10.69
N ALA A 243 -37.02 -1.08 -9.87
CA ALA A 243 -37.71 -0.17 -8.96
C ALA A 243 -36.74 0.55 -7.99
N SER A 244 -35.76 -0.19 -7.47
CA SER A 244 -34.72 0.34 -6.59
C SER A 244 -33.85 1.40 -7.28
N LEU A 245 -33.36 1.15 -8.48
CA LEU A 245 -32.58 2.12 -9.25
C LEU A 245 -33.38 3.39 -9.56
N GLY A 246 -34.69 3.27 -9.80
CA GLY A 246 -35.58 4.43 -9.94
C GLY A 246 -35.68 5.27 -8.68
N MET A 247 -35.72 4.64 -7.48
CA MET A 247 -35.71 5.34 -6.19
C MET A 247 -34.37 5.99 -5.86
N PHE A 248 -33.24 5.34 -6.19
CA PHE A 248 -31.89 5.75 -5.85
C PHE A 248 -31.08 6.11 -7.10
N SER A 249 -31.61 7.03 -7.91
CA SER A 249 -31.07 7.40 -9.22
C SER A 249 -29.78 8.24 -9.15
N LYS A 250 -29.54 8.97 -8.03
CA LYS A 250 -28.31 9.77 -7.87
C LYS A 250 -27.12 8.88 -7.52
N PRO A 251 -26.08 8.77 -8.37
CA PRO A 251 -24.93 7.94 -8.12
C PRO A 251 -24.11 8.42 -6.91
N ALA A 252 -23.77 7.52 -6.00
CA ALA A 252 -22.77 7.75 -4.99
C ALA A 252 -21.37 7.62 -5.56
N ARG A 253 -20.45 8.55 -5.24
CA ARG A 253 -19.07 8.51 -5.71
C ARG A 253 -18.17 7.90 -4.64
N GLN A 254 -17.48 6.82 -4.99
CA GLN A 254 -16.64 6.07 -4.06
C GLN A 254 -15.32 5.66 -4.71
N HIS A 255 -14.28 5.48 -3.91
CA HIS A 255 -13.06 4.82 -4.40
C HIS A 255 -13.20 3.29 -4.35
N ALA A 256 -12.55 2.59 -5.26
CA ALA A 256 -12.49 1.13 -5.23
C ALA A 256 -11.75 0.64 -3.97
N MET A 257 -12.35 -0.31 -3.23
CA MET A 257 -11.70 -0.90 -2.05
C MET A 257 -10.46 -1.70 -2.43
N PRO A 258 -10.48 -2.62 -3.43
CA PRO A 258 -9.27 -3.31 -3.86
C PRO A 258 -8.38 -2.39 -4.70
N ARG A 259 -7.10 -2.76 -4.80
CA ARG A 259 -6.19 -2.16 -5.79
C ARG A 259 -6.58 -2.69 -7.17
N ILE A 260 -7.04 -1.81 -8.02
CA ILE A 260 -7.44 -2.09 -9.40
C ILE A 260 -6.27 -1.81 -10.33
N SER A 261 -5.91 -2.76 -11.16
CA SER A 261 -4.80 -2.68 -12.09
C SER A 261 -5.22 -2.16 -13.47
N ASP A 262 -6.42 -2.53 -13.89
CA ASP A 262 -6.95 -2.15 -15.21
C ASP A 262 -8.47 -1.99 -15.20
N GLU A 263 -9.02 -1.59 -16.33
CA GLU A 263 -10.42 -1.29 -16.52
C GLU A 263 -11.30 -2.55 -16.48
N SER A 264 -10.79 -3.68 -16.95
CA SER A 264 -11.46 -4.98 -16.91
C SER A 264 -11.66 -5.46 -15.47
N GLU A 265 -10.64 -5.31 -14.64
CA GLU A 265 -10.72 -5.60 -13.21
C GLU A 265 -11.77 -4.71 -12.51
N LEU A 266 -11.83 -3.42 -12.86
CA LEU A 266 -12.83 -2.49 -12.30
C LEU A 266 -14.25 -2.90 -12.70
N ILE A 267 -14.48 -3.25 -13.97
CA ILE A 267 -15.78 -3.74 -14.46
C ILE A 267 -16.20 -5.00 -13.70
N ASN A 268 -15.30 -5.97 -13.57
CA ASN A 268 -15.56 -7.22 -12.86
C ASN A 268 -15.84 -6.97 -11.37
N TYR A 269 -15.10 -6.07 -10.75
CA TYR A 269 -15.32 -5.66 -9.35
C TYR A 269 -16.72 -5.05 -9.17
N MET A 270 -17.10 -4.10 -10.03
CA MET A 270 -18.40 -3.42 -9.97
C MET A 270 -19.56 -4.39 -10.16
N GLY A 271 -19.45 -5.32 -11.11
CA GLY A 271 -20.47 -6.34 -11.33
C GLY A 271 -20.65 -7.28 -10.15
N ARG A 272 -19.55 -7.72 -9.51
CA ARG A 272 -19.60 -8.57 -8.31
C ARG A 272 -20.12 -7.80 -7.08
N LYS A 273 -19.67 -6.55 -6.89
CA LYS A 273 -20.15 -5.69 -5.81
C LYS A 273 -21.66 -5.51 -5.87
N GLN A 274 -22.20 -5.14 -7.04
CA GLN A 274 -23.62 -5.01 -7.22
C GLN A 274 -24.37 -6.32 -6.98
N ALA A 275 -23.87 -7.44 -7.51
CA ALA A 275 -24.48 -8.75 -7.29
C ALA A 275 -24.53 -9.15 -5.81
N ALA A 276 -23.47 -8.83 -5.03
CA ALA A 276 -23.44 -9.09 -3.60
C ALA A 276 -24.37 -8.18 -2.79
N GLU A 277 -24.42 -6.89 -3.13
CA GLU A 277 -25.26 -5.91 -2.44
C GLU A 277 -26.76 -6.14 -2.71
N THR A 278 -27.10 -6.72 -3.85
CA THR A 278 -28.48 -6.97 -4.26
C THR A 278 -28.91 -8.43 -4.14
N ALA A 279 -28.04 -9.30 -3.64
CA ALA A 279 -28.31 -10.74 -3.55
C ALA A 279 -29.58 -11.08 -2.75
N GLU A 280 -29.93 -10.26 -1.75
CA GLU A 280 -31.13 -10.42 -0.91
C GLU A 280 -32.36 -9.64 -1.44
N THR A 281 -32.33 -9.13 -2.68
CA THR A 281 -33.46 -8.42 -3.27
C THR A 281 -34.72 -9.28 -3.31
N HIS A 282 -34.57 -10.58 -3.65
CA HIS A 282 -35.60 -11.60 -3.46
C HIS A 282 -35.11 -12.57 -2.38
N TYR A 283 -35.92 -12.79 -1.36
CA TYR A 283 -35.62 -13.70 -0.27
C TYR A 283 -36.85 -14.45 0.18
N ILE A 284 -36.63 -15.56 0.84
CA ILE A 284 -37.66 -16.30 1.54
C ILE A 284 -37.30 -16.50 2.99
N THR A 285 -38.30 -16.57 3.86
CA THR A 285 -38.21 -17.09 5.23
C THR A 285 -39.18 -18.24 5.39
N ALA A 286 -38.73 -19.30 6.01
CA ALA A 286 -39.55 -20.49 6.15
C ALA A 286 -39.25 -21.25 7.45
N GLU A 287 -40.25 -21.99 7.94
CA GLU A 287 -40.09 -22.98 9.02
C GLU A 287 -40.19 -24.40 8.47
N SER A 288 -39.29 -25.27 8.91
CA SER A 288 -39.22 -26.65 8.46
C SER A 288 -38.88 -27.61 9.60
N GLN A 289 -39.24 -28.89 9.41
CA GLN A 289 -38.87 -30.00 10.28
C GLN A 289 -37.75 -30.87 9.68
N VAL A 290 -37.16 -30.50 8.55
CA VAL A 290 -36.06 -31.20 7.91
C VAL A 290 -34.74 -30.90 8.62
N PRO A 291 -34.14 -31.85 9.37
CA PRO A 291 -33.03 -31.52 10.27
C PRO A 291 -31.66 -31.46 9.58
N THR A 292 -31.58 -31.83 8.30
CA THR A 292 -30.32 -31.87 7.54
C THR A 292 -29.97 -30.55 6.83
N LEU A 293 -30.87 -29.57 6.93
CA LEU A 293 -30.66 -28.22 6.35
C LEU A 293 -29.52 -27.52 7.10
N ARG A 294 -28.78 -26.68 6.39
CA ARG A 294 -27.69 -25.85 6.96
C ARG A 294 -27.38 -24.69 6.04
N VAL A 295 -26.62 -23.73 6.48
CA VAL A 295 -26.12 -22.65 5.61
C VAL A 295 -25.39 -23.24 4.41
N GLY A 296 -25.70 -22.74 3.21
CA GLY A 296 -25.19 -23.26 1.93
C GLY A 296 -25.97 -24.44 1.35
N SER A 297 -26.98 -25.00 2.07
CA SER A 297 -27.90 -25.97 1.48
C SER A 297 -28.73 -25.31 0.40
N VAL A 298 -28.96 -26.01 -0.70
CA VAL A 298 -29.91 -25.62 -1.74
C VAL A 298 -31.21 -26.33 -1.48
N VAL A 299 -32.32 -25.60 -1.56
CA VAL A 299 -33.67 -26.12 -1.38
C VAL A 299 -34.51 -25.80 -2.60
N SER A 300 -35.22 -26.80 -3.13
CA SER A 300 -36.24 -26.63 -4.17
C SER A 300 -37.60 -26.52 -3.50
N LEU A 301 -38.26 -25.38 -3.68
CA LEU A 301 -39.52 -25.07 -3.01
C LEU A 301 -40.72 -25.37 -3.92
N TYR A 302 -41.71 -26.01 -3.31
CA TYR A 302 -42.96 -26.34 -3.95
C TYR A 302 -44.16 -25.91 -3.11
N SER A 303 -45.23 -25.48 -3.75
CA SER A 303 -46.52 -25.21 -3.13
C SER A 303 -47.61 -25.91 -3.89
N SER A 304 -48.47 -26.65 -3.20
CA SER A 304 -49.66 -27.24 -3.80
C SER A 304 -50.84 -26.33 -3.59
N PHE A 305 -51.61 -26.12 -4.65
CA PHE A 305 -52.86 -25.33 -4.61
C PHE A 305 -54.02 -26.07 -5.28
N LEU A 306 -55.22 -25.77 -4.84
CA LEU A 306 -56.44 -26.39 -5.37
C LEU A 306 -56.86 -25.66 -6.66
N GLU A 307 -56.59 -26.28 -7.82
CA GLU A 307 -56.97 -25.70 -9.11
C GLU A 307 -58.50 -25.85 -9.39
N ARG A 308 -59.05 -27.03 -9.03
CA ARG A 308 -60.50 -27.34 -9.06
C ARG A 308 -60.82 -28.30 -7.92
N VAL A 309 -62.12 -28.42 -7.55
CA VAL A 309 -62.52 -29.39 -6.54
C VAL A 309 -62.09 -30.78 -6.95
N GLY A 310 -61.15 -31.36 -6.17
CA GLY A 310 -60.58 -32.67 -6.38
C GLY A 310 -59.28 -32.71 -7.22
N ASN A 311 -58.74 -31.60 -7.69
CA ASN A 311 -57.54 -31.52 -8.49
C ASN A 311 -56.48 -30.60 -7.82
N LEU A 312 -55.44 -31.15 -7.25
CA LEU A 312 -54.32 -30.44 -6.66
C LEU A 312 -53.26 -30.26 -7.75
N SER A 313 -52.91 -29.01 -8.05
CA SER A 313 -51.78 -28.66 -8.91
C SER A 313 -50.58 -28.26 -8.03
N GLU A 314 -49.42 -28.64 -8.46
CA GLU A 314 -48.15 -28.30 -7.79
C GLU A 314 -47.44 -27.19 -8.58
N GLU A 315 -47.00 -26.17 -7.88
CA GLU A 315 -46.20 -25.08 -8.45
C GLU A 315 -44.79 -25.12 -7.87
N SER A 316 -43.78 -25.03 -8.73
CA SER A 316 -42.38 -24.84 -8.31
C SER A 316 -42.13 -23.36 -8.09
N LEU A 317 -41.67 -23.03 -6.88
CA LEU A 317 -41.30 -21.65 -6.52
C LEU A 317 -39.82 -21.37 -6.79
N GLY A 318 -39.04 -22.37 -7.26
CA GLY A 318 -37.64 -22.26 -7.63
C GLY A 318 -36.67 -22.83 -6.59
N ASP A 319 -35.39 -22.67 -6.92
CA ASP A 319 -34.29 -23.13 -6.05
C ASP A 319 -33.68 -21.96 -5.28
N PHE A 320 -33.48 -22.18 -3.97
CA PHE A 320 -32.92 -21.19 -3.05
C PHE A 320 -31.75 -21.75 -2.27
N ILE A 321 -30.76 -20.90 -1.95
CA ILE A 321 -29.63 -21.24 -1.08
C ILE A 321 -29.82 -20.61 0.29
N ILE A 322 -29.70 -21.41 1.34
CA ILE A 322 -29.88 -20.98 2.72
C ILE A 322 -28.70 -20.13 3.15
N ILE A 323 -28.97 -18.90 3.63
CA ILE A 323 -27.98 -17.94 4.14
C ILE A 323 -28.01 -17.78 5.65
N GLU A 324 -29.11 -18.17 6.27
CA GLU A 324 -29.30 -18.14 7.72
C GLU A 324 -30.24 -19.28 8.13
N ILE A 325 -29.94 -19.97 9.23
CA ILE A 325 -30.81 -21.00 9.79
C ILE A 325 -30.59 -21.11 11.30
N THR A 326 -31.71 -21.25 12.02
CA THR A 326 -31.74 -21.56 13.44
C THR A 326 -32.42 -22.90 13.64
N HIS A 327 -31.71 -23.86 14.23
CA HIS A 327 -32.23 -25.16 14.63
C HIS A 327 -32.63 -25.11 16.10
N GLU A 328 -33.77 -25.64 16.41
CA GLU A 328 -34.28 -25.79 17.78
C GLU A 328 -34.71 -27.21 18.03
N VAL A 329 -34.20 -27.79 19.11
CA VAL A 329 -34.66 -29.08 19.68
C VAL A 329 -35.12 -28.82 21.09
N SER A 330 -36.35 -29.15 21.39
CA SER A 330 -36.92 -29.03 22.73
C SER A 330 -37.44 -30.36 23.24
N GLN A 331 -37.41 -30.51 24.56
CA GLN A 331 -37.82 -31.77 25.24
C GLN A 331 -37.16 -33.04 24.66
N GLY A 332 -35.94 -32.90 24.15
CA GLY A 332 -35.14 -33.98 23.60
C GLY A 332 -35.63 -34.63 22.30
N SER A 333 -36.82 -34.24 21.78
CA SER A 333 -37.40 -34.94 20.61
C SER A 333 -38.12 -34.02 19.62
N TYR A 334 -38.62 -32.88 20.03
CA TYR A 334 -39.30 -31.95 19.11
C TYR A 334 -38.28 -31.10 18.37
N TYR A 335 -38.18 -31.28 17.07
CA TYR A 335 -37.26 -30.57 16.20
C TYR A 335 -38.01 -29.62 15.27
N LYS A 336 -37.53 -28.40 15.15
CA LYS A 336 -37.88 -27.43 14.10
C LYS A 336 -36.67 -26.60 13.71
N ASN A 337 -36.72 -26.01 12.53
CA ASN A 337 -35.80 -24.96 12.14
C ASN A 337 -36.54 -23.82 11.44
N ARG A 338 -35.97 -22.64 11.53
CA ARG A 338 -36.36 -21.46 10.78
C ARG A 338 -35.18 -21.00 9.95
N PHE A 339 -35.38 -20.74 8.67
CA PHE A 339 -34.30 -20.34 7.79
C PHE A 339 -34.69 -19.17 6.90
N LYS A 340 -33.66 -18.40 6.44
CA LYS A 340 -33.72 -17.43 5.38
C LYS A 340 -32.90 -17.92 4.21
N ALA A 341 -33.44 -17.82 2.99
CA ALA A 341 -32.74 -18.24 1.78
C ALA A 341 -32.97 -17.22 0.64
N ILE A 342 -32.10 -17.26 -0.34
CA ILE A 342 -32.10 -16.39 -1.52
C ILE A 342 -31.97 -17.24 -2.77
N PRO A 343 -32.35 -16.75 -3.97
CA PRO A 343 -32.31 -17.54 -5.19
C PRO A 343 -30.93 -18.20 -5.44
N ALA A 344 -30.89 -19.48 -5.77
CA ALA A 344 -29.63 -20.21 -6.00
C ALA A 344 -28.90 -19.75 -7.30
N THR A 345 -29.55 -18.95 -8.12
CA THR A 345 -29.01 -18.35 -9.36
C THR A 345 -28.01 -17.23 -9.11
N ILE A 346 -27.90 -16.73 -7.86
CA ILE A 346 -27.01 -15.62 -7.50
C ILE A 346 -25.56 -15.84 -7.97
N LYS A 347 -24.88 -14.75 -8.33
CA LYS A 347 -23.48 -14.75 -8.74
C LYS A 347 -22.53 -14.45 -7.58
N ALA A 348 -23.00 -13.68 -6.59
CA ALA A 348 -22.26 -13.37 -5.35
C ALA A 348 -23.16 -13.58 -4.13
N MET A 349 -22.59 -14.01 -3.01
CA MET A 349 -23.27 -14.02 -1.71
C MET A 349 -23.36 -12.60 -1.16
N PRO A 350 -24.33 -12.31 -0.29
CA PRO A 350 -24.32 -11.08 0.49
C PRO A 350 -22.97 -10.92 1.19
N SER A 351 -22.34 -9.77 0.96
CA SER A 351 -21.04 -9.50 1.56
C SER A 351 -21.14 -9.37 3.08
N PRO A 352 -20.20 -9.95 3.84
CA PRO A 352 -20.17 -9.74 5.28
C PRO A 352 -19.99 -8.26 5.60
N LYS A 353 -20.76 -7.76 6.57
CA LYS A 353 -20.54 -6.40 7.10
C LYS A 353 -19.29 -6.41 7.95
N VAL A 354 -18.23 -5.76 7.47
CA VAL A 354 -16.93 -5.68 8.14
C VAL A 354 -16.54 -4.23 8.39
N ARG A 355 -15.80 -4.00 9.47
CA ARG A 355 -15.11 -2.73 9.69
C ARG A 355 -13.81 -2.80 8.93
N MET A 356 -13.57 -1.81 8.05
CA MET A 356 -12.28 -1.68 7.38
C MET A 356 -11.26 -1.12 8.37
N PRO A 357 -10.05 -1.69 8.45
CA PRO A 357 -8.98 -1.13 9.28
C PRO A 357 -8.54 0.22 8.72
N LEU A 358 -8.20 1.13 9.62
CA LEU A 358 -7.64 2.44 9.29
C LEU A 358 -6.23 2.52 9.85
N ALA A 359 -5.25 2.46 8.97
CA ALA A 359 -3.86 2.61 9.37
C ALA A 359 -3.50 4.08 9.56
N GLU A 360 -2.98 4.40 10.73
CA GLU A 360 -2.37 5.69 11.05
C GLU A 360 -0.93 5.76 10.56
N THR A 361 -0.32 6.94 10.62
CA THR A 361 1.08 7.12 10.25
C THR A 361 2.01 6.26 11.13
N GLN A 362 2.99 5.62 10.51
CA GLN A 362 3.91 4.69 11.19
C GLN A 362 5.34 4.91 10.75
N MET A 363 6.26 4.57 11.64
CA MET A 363 7.68 4.58 11.34
C MET A 363 8.10 3.27 10.68
N ALA A 364 9.03 3.38 9.74
CA ALA A 364 9.61 2.24 9.06
C ALA A 364 11.09 2.48 8.73
N THR A 365 11.81 1.40 8.48
CA THR A 365 13.20 1.43 8.02
C THR A 365 13.26 1.04 6.55
N VAL A 366 14.03 1.77 5.76
CA VAL A 366 14.28 1.47 4.35
C VAL A 366 15.14 0.22 4.22
N LEU A 367 14.65 -0.80 3.51
CA LEU A 367 15.37 -2.03 3.25
C LEU A 367 16.03 -2.04 1.86
N SER A 368 15.41 -1.38 0.89
CA SER A 368 15.93 -1.29 -0.48
C SER A 368 15.41 -0.03 -1.17
N ASN A 369 16.28 0.64 -1.90
CA ASN A 369 15.97 1.76 -2.80
C ASN A 369 16.35 1.45 -4.26
N ALA A 370 16.72 0.21 -4.55
CA ALA A 370 17.04 -0.27 -5.90
C ALA A 370 15.77 -0.72 -6.63
N ASP A 371 14.89 0.23 -6.94
CA ASP A 371 13.64 -0.03 -7.66
C ASP A 371 13.91 -0.59 -9.06
N PRO A 372 13.45 -1.82 -9.38
CA PRO A 372 13.73 -2.46 -10.66
C PRO A 372 13.10 -1.74 -11.87
N GLU A 373 12.07 -0.92 -11.63
CA GLU A 373 11.44 -0.10 -12.69
C GLU A 373 12.03 1.32 -12.78
N GLY A 374 13.01 1.66 -11.93
CA GLY A 374 13.64 2.98 -11.92
C GLY A 374 12.71 4.15 -11.58
N LYS A 375 11.61 3.89 -10.86
CA LYS A 375 10.59 4.89 -10.50
C LYS A 375 10.81 5.55 -9.14
N GLY A 376 11.97 5.32 -8.51
CA GLY A 376 12.33 5.92 -7.22
C GLY A 376 11.48 5.41 -6.05
N ARG A 377 10.94 4.21 -6.14
CA ARG A 377 10.23 3.55 -5.05
C ARG A 377 11.21 2.89 -4.09
N VAL A 378 10.77 2.66 -2.88
CA VAL A 378 11.55 1.96 -1.84
C VAL A 378 10.76 0.78 -1.28
N ARG A 379 11.47 -0.20 -0.73
CA ARG A 379 10.89 -1.22 0.16
C ARG A 379 11.25 -0.87 1.58
N VAL A 380 10.28 -0.96 2.46
CA VAL A 380 10.45 -0.61 3.88
C VAL A 380 9.90 -1.70 4.78
N ARG A 381 10.36 -1.68 6.04
CA ARG A 381 9.87 -2.55 7.11
C ARG A 381 9.36 -1.68 8.25
N MET A 382 8.08 -1.82 8.56
CA MET A 382 7.46 -1.22 9.74
C MET A 382 7.93 -1.92 11.02
N ASN A 383 7.84 -1.26 12.18
CA ASN A 383 8.37 -1.80 13.43
C ASN A 383 7.72 -3.11 13.89
N TRP A 384 6.46 -3.37 13.51
CA TRP A 384 5.75 -4.61 13.81
C TRP A 384 6.06 -5.75 12.82
N GLN A 385 6.69 -5.46 11.70
CA GLN A 385 7.05 -6.47 10.70
C GLN A 385 8.31 -7.20 11.13
N THR A 386 8.21 -8.52 11.30
CA THR A 386 9.29 -9.44 11.69
C THR A 386 9.48 -10.53 10.63
N ASP A 387 10.44 -11.41 10.81
CA ASP A 387 10.61 -12.66 10.06
C ASP A 387 10.57 -12.53 8.51
N GLY A 388 11.25 -11.50 7.99
CA GLY A 388 11.33 -11.25 6.56
C GLY A 388 10.13 -10.51 5.98
N MET A 389 9.15 -10.12 6.79
CA MET A 389 8.06 -9.26 6.35
C MET A 389 8.58 -7.88 5.90
N GLN A 390 8.01 -7.36 4.83
CA GLN A 390 8.31 -6.05 4.27
C GLN A 390 7.13 -5.55 3.45
N THR A 391 7.16 -4.30 3.02
CA THR A 391 6.19 -3.80 2.04
C THR A 391 6.54 -4.25 0.62
N GLY A 392 5.60 -4.13 -0.31
CA GLY A 392 5.93 -4.03 -1.73
C GLY A 392 6.72 -2.74 -2.02
N TRP A 393 6.95 -2.44 -3.31
CA TRP A 393 7.56 -1.18 -3.71
C TRP A 393 6.60 0.00 -3.48
N VAL A 394 6.97 0.92 -2.59
CA VAL A 394 6.17 2.07 -2.18
C VAL A 394 6.74 3.37 -2.71
N ARG A 395 5.87 4.31 -3.08
CA ARG A 395 6.24 5.63 -3.58
C ARG A 395 6.81 6.49 -2.46
N VAL A 396 7.73 7.38 -2.83
CA VAL A 396 8.28 8.40 -1.94
C VAL A 396 7.67 9.74 -2.30
N MET A 397 7.17 10.48 -1.31
CA MET A 397 6.73 11.85 -1.46
C MET A 397 7.93 12.77 -1.63
N THR A 398 7.81 13.77 -2.47
CA THR A 398 8.80 14.82 -2.67
C THR A 398 8.14 16.18 -2.59
N PRO A 399 8.85 17.25 -2.17
CA PRO A 399 8.29 18.61 -2.14
C PRO A 399 7.81 19.11 -3.50
N ASP A 400 8.50 18.76 -4.57
CA ASP A 400 8.08 19.01 -5.96
C ASP A 400 8.54 17.84 -6.84
N GLY A 401 7.67 17.38 -7.72
CA GLY A 401 7.98 16.29 -8.63
C GLY A 401 6.99 16.19 -9.78
N GLY A 402 7.52 15.96 -10.98
CA GLY A 402 6.68 15.81 -12.14
C GLY A 402 7.46 15.80 -13.45
N SER A 403 6.83 16.31 -14.50
CA SER A 403 7.39 16.49 -15.83
C SER A 403 7.02 17.86 -16.40
N SER A 404 7.66 18.26 -17.47
CA SER A 404 7.33 19.45 -18.25
C SER A 404 7.54 19.16 -19.74
N LYS A 405 7.26 20.14 -20.58
CA LYS A 405 7.52 20.04 -22.02
C LYS A 405 8.99 19.73 -22.32
N ASP A 406 9.90 20.34 -21.57
CA ASP A 406 11.35 20.27 -21.80
C ASP A 406 12.03 19.20 -20.93
N VAL A 407 11.46 18.88 -19.77
CA VAL A 407 11.97 17.87 -18.83
C VAL A 407 10.92 16.77 -18.65
N LYS A 408 11.09 15.68 -19.38
CA LYS A 408 10.08 14.61 -19.44
C LYS A 408 9.99 13.76 -18.18
N SER A 409 11.06 13.68 -17.38
CA SER A 409 11.10 12.92 -16.13
C SER A 409 12.02 13.58 -15.09
N ASN A 410 11.81 13.30 -13.82
CA ASN A 410 12.62 13.79 -12.70
C ASN A 410 12.69 15.32 -12.58
N ARG A 411 11.66 16.06 -13.03
CA ARG A 411 11.54 17.46 -12.68
C ARG A 411 11.19 17.60 -11.20
N GLY A 412 11.94 18.43 -10.50
CA GLY A 412 11.78 18.68 -9.06
C GLY A 412 12.90 18.05 -8.21
N PHE A 413 12.58 17.64 -7.00
CA PHE A 413 13.54 17.08 -6.04
C PHE A 413 13.58 15.56 -6.14
N VAL A 414 14.74 15.01 -6.49
CA VAL A 414 14.99 13.57 -6.54
C VAL A 414 15.90 13.20 -5.37
N PHE A 415 15.29 13.00 -4.20
CA PHE A 415 15.95 12.56 -2.97
C PHE A 415 15.25 11.31 -2.45
N ILE A 416 15.76 10.15 -2.85
CA ILE A 416 15.24 8.86 -2.41
C ILE A 416 15.96 8.47 -1.13
N PRO A 417 15.25 8.07 -0.07
CA PRO A 417 15.86 7.64 1.19
C PRO A 417 16.86 6.51 0.98
N GLU A 418 17.94 6.54 1.73
CA GLU A 418 18.97 5.51 1.68
C GLU A 418 18.58 4.28 2.52
N VAL A 419 19.19 3.14 2.20
CA VAL A 419 19.00 1.90 2.98
C VAL A 419 19.46 2.12 4.41
N GLY A 420 18.60 1.78 5.37
CA GLY A 420 18.80 2.02 6.80
C GLY A 420 18.16 3.31 7.33
N ASP A 421 17.72 4.22 6.44
CA ASP A 421 17.04 5.43 6.87
C ASP A 421 15.70 5.12 7.54
N GLN A 422 15.37 5.91 8.56
CA GLN A 422 14.07 5.90 9.18
C GLN A 422 13.13 6.84 8.43
N VAL A 423 11.95 6.32 8.06
CA VAL A 423 10.95 7.05 7.28
C VAL A 423 9.58 7.00 7.96
N LEU A 424 8.79 8.05 7.74
CA LEU A 424 7.38 8.10 8.13
C LEU A 424 6.52 7.63 6.95
N LEU A 425 5.62 6.68 7.23
CA LEU A 425 4.65 6.19 6.27
C LEU A 425 3.28 6.84 6.47
N GLY A 426 2.65 7.22 5.37
CA GLY A 426 1.24 7.47 5.28
C GLY A 426 0.53 6.34 4.53
N PHE A 427 -0.80 6.28 4.63
CA PHE A 427 -1.62 5.23 4.02
C PHE A 427 -2.74 5.83 3.19
N ARG A 428 -2.78 5.51 1.90
CA ARG A 428 -3.78 6.03 0.99
C ARG A 428 -5.18 5.54 1.40
N HIS A 429 -6.10 6.46 1.67
CA HIS A 429 -7.44 6.19 2.20
C HIS A 429 -7.44 5.43 3.56
N GLY A 430 -6.36 5.50 4.32
CA GLY A 430 -6.20 4.72 5.55
C GLY A 430 -6.01 3.21 5.34
N ASP A 431 -5.89 2.74 4.10
CA ASP A 431 -5.74 1.32 3.76
C ASP A 431 -4.31 0.83 4.10
N PRO A 432 -4.14 -0.08 5.08
CA PRO A 432 -2.83 -0.60 5.48
C PRO A 432 -2.08 -1.30 4.34
N ALA A 433 -2.77 -1.74 3.29
CA ALA A 433 -2.16 -2.32 2.11
C ALA A 433 -1.67 -1.28 1.08
N ARG A 434 -1.84 0.04 1.34
CA ARG A 434 -1.45 1.12 0.43
C ARG A 434 -0.52 2.15 1.08
N PRO A 435 0.62 1.73 1.66
CA PRO A 435 1.58 2.65 2.25
C PRO A 435 2.30 3.50 1.20
N TYR A 436 2.77 4.67 1.62
CA TYR A 436 3.72 5.52 0.88
C TYR A 436 4.61 6.26 1.87
N VAL A 437 5.84 6.58 1.47
CA VAL A 437 6.79 7.32 2.32
C VAL A 437 6.45 8.81 2.26
N MET A 438 6.24 9.43 3.41
CA MET A 438 5.99 10.87 3.56
C MET A 438 7.28 11.68 3.68
N GLY A 439 8.36 11.07 4.16
CA GLY A 439 9.66 11.69 4.35
C GLY A 439 10.52 10.89 5.28
N SER A 440 11.80 11.29 5.41
CA SER A 440 12.75 10.71 6.37
C SER A 440 12.66 11.43 7.71
N LEU A 441 12.96 10.71 8.78
CA LEU A 441 13.01 11.24 10.14
C LEU A 441 14.43 11.08 10.68
N PHE A 442 14.97 12.16 11.23
CA PHE A 442 16.15 12.05 12.09
C PHE A 442 15.79 11.37 13.41
N ASN A 443 16.72 10.60 13.94
CA ASN A 443 16.59 9.94 15.23
C ASN A 443 17.79 10.28 16.14
N GLY A 444 17.84 9.72 17.34
CA GLY A 444 18.88 10.00 18.32
C GLY A 444 20.31 9.69 17.89
N THR A 445 20.50 8.93 16.82
CA THR A 445 21.83 8.59 16.26
C THR A 445 22.17 9.34 14.98
N THR A 446 21.19 9.85 14.26
CA THR A 446 21.38 10.47 12.94
C THR A 446 21.08 11.97 12.93
N GLY A 447 20.42 12.51 13.94
CA GLY A 447 20.01 13.91 14.00
C GLY A 447 21.00 14.78 14.77
N GLY A 448 21.64 15.74 14.07
CA GLY A 448 22.45 16.79 14.68
C GLY A 448 21.75 18.16 14.74
N GLY A 449 20.56 18.27 14.13
CA GLY A 449 19.79 19.52 14.06
C GLY A 449 20.52 20.63 13.30
N GLY A 450 20.02 21.86 13.45
CA GLY A 450 20.56 23.10 12.84
C GLY A 450 21.62 23.80 13.68
N LEU A 451 22.22 23.13 14.66
CA LEU A 451 23.10 23.69 15.70
C LEU A 451 22.34 24.65 16.65
N GLU A 452 23.08 25.26 17.58
CA GLU A 452 22.52 26.28 18.48
C GLU A 452 21.92 27.42 17.68
N GLY A 453 20.76 27.90 18.08
CA GLY A 453 20.01 28.95 17.38
C GLY A 453 19.46 28.56 16.00
N ASN A 454 19.54 27.28 15.61
CA ASN A 454 19.12 26.80 14.30
C ASN A 454 19.77 27.57 13.12
N HIS A 455 21.02 27.95 13.26
CA HIS A 455 21.71 28.74 12.23
C HIS A 455 22.12 27.95 11.00
N MET A 456 22.22 26.62 11.10
CA MET A 456 22.70 25.79 10.01
C MET A 456 21.57 25.12 9.24
N LYS A 457 21.51 25.39 7.94
CA LYS A 457 20.68 24.62 6.99
C LYS A 457 21.62 23.95 6.00
N SER A 458 21.37 22.68 5.69
CA SER A 458 22.24 21.96 4.76
C SER A 458 21.51 20.93 3.94
N LEU A 459 22.07 20.66 2.79
CA LEU A 459 21.71 19.61 1.86
C LEU A 459 22.98 18.77 1.67
N THR A 460 22.98 17.53 2.20
CA THR A 460 24.17 16.69 2.16
C THR A 460 23.82 15.32 1.57
N THR A 461 24.56 14.90 0.56
CA THR A 461 24.41 13.58 -0.06
C THR A 461 25.13 12.50 0.74
N ARG A 462 24.81 11.23 0.46
CA ARG A 462 25.48 10.06 1.08
C ARG A 462 27.01 10.10 1.01
N SER A 463 27.57 10.62 -0.08
CA SER A 463 29.03 10.73 -0.26
C SER A 463 29.63 12.00 0.35
N GLY A 464 28.82 12.90 0.95
CA GLY A 464 29.30 14.09 1.60
C GLY A 464 29.38 15.36 0.73
N HIS A 465 28.85 15.34 -0.49
CA HIS A 465 28.65 16.59 -1.25
C HIS A 465 27.62 17.45 -0.51
N THR A 466 27.92 18.71 -0.30
CA THR A 466 27.13 19.55 0.64
C THR A 466 26.87 20.93 0.08
N ILE A 467 25.65 21.43 0.25
CA ILE A 467 25.28 22.84 0.18
C ILE A 467 24.90 23.26 1.61
N LYS A 468 25.58 24.23 2.16
CA LYS A 468 25.35 24.77 3.50
C LYS A 468 24.94 26.24 3.41
N LEU A 469 23.93 26.62 4.19
CA LEU A 469 23.57 28.01 4.46
C LEU A 469 23.74 28.23 5.97
N ASN A 470 24.56 29.20 6.33
CA ASN A 470 24.83 29.55 7.71
C ASN A 470 24.29 30.95 8.01
N ASP A 471 23.35 31.04 8.94
CA ASP A 471 22.70 32.28 9.36
C ASP A 471 23.34 32.88 10.64
N SER A 472 24.42 32.30 11.16
CA SER A 472 25.14 32.83 12.31
C SER A 472 25.83 34.16 11.93
N LEU A 473 25.62 35.21 12.69
CA LEU A 473 26.21 36.52 12.45
C LEU A 473 27.75 36.50 12.39
N SER A 474 28.40 35.58 13.04
CA SER A 474 29.86 35.41 13.01
C SER A 474 30.40 34.62 11.82
N SER A 475 29.54 33.98 11.04
CA SER A 475 29.94 33.10 9.94
C SER A 475 28.83 33.02 8.88
N LEU A 476 28.15 34.15 8.68
CA LEU A 476 27.06 34.26 7.71
C LEU A 476 27.56 33.94 6.31
N GLY A 477 26.94 33.00 5.63
CA GLY A 477 27.39 32.66 4.28
C GLY A 477 26.84 31.37 3.69
N ILE A 478 27.22 31.12 2.45
CA ILE A 478 26.83 29.95 1.69
C ILE A 478 28.08 29.16 1.29
N THR A 479 28.08 27.86 1.51
CA THR A 479 29.18 26.98 1.12
C THR A 479 28.68 25.83 0.26
N ILE A 480 29.23 25.68 -0.93
CA ILE A 480 29.08 24.50 -1.78
C ILE A 480 30.40 23.76 -1.78
N LYS A 481 30.42 22.49 -1.36
CA LYS A 481 31.66 21.69 -1.31
C LYS A 481 31.44 20.24 -1.71
N ASP A 482 32.49 19.66 -2.28
CA ASP A 482 32.57 18.24 -2.49
C ASP A 482 33.35 17.52 -1.36
N ILE A 483 33.36 16.18 -1.39
CA ILE A 483 34.07 15.37 -0.41
C ILE A 483 35.60 15.55 -0.49
N LYS A 484 36.15 15.98 -1.63
CA LYS A 484 37.59 16.16 -1.83
C LYS A 484 38.10 17.54 -1.44
N GLY A 485 37.20 18.45 -1.07
CA GLY A 485 37.54 19.79 -0.60
C GLY A 485 37.55 20.87 -1.69
N ASN A 486 37.09 20.58 -2.91
CA ASN A 486 36.76 21.64 -3.85
C ASN A 486 35.56 22.40 -3.31
N SER A 487 35.58 23.73 -3.34
CA SER A 487 34.53 24.53 -2.74
C SER A 487 34.32 25.89 -3.43
N ILE A 488 33.08 26.37 -3.32
CA ILE A 488 32.71 27.76 -3.52
C ILE A 488 32.14 28.23 -2.19
N HIS A 489 32.72 29.28 -1.63
CA HIS A 489 32.26 29.89 -0.39
C HIS A 489 31.93 31.37 -0.64
N ILE A 490 30.73 31.78 -0.29
CA ILE A 490 30.26 33.14 -0.30
C ILE A 490 30.24 33.56 1.17
N ASP A 491 31.18 34.38 1.57
CA ASP A 491 31.29 34.92 2.93
C ASP A 491 30.56 36.27 2.99
N SER A 492 29.42 36.30 3.66
CA SER A 492 28.63 37.52 3.82
C SER A 492 29.10 38.39 4.97
N VAL A 493 30.06 37.95 5.79
CA VAL A 493 30.70 38.76 6.82
C VAL A 493 31.87 39.58 6.25
N GLY A 494 32.69 38.91 5.44
CA GLY A 494 33.86 39.50 4.80
C GLY A 494 33.55 40.12 3.42
N ASP A 495 32.33 39.97 2.91
CA ASP A 495 31.93 40.38 1.54
C ASP A 495 32.77 39.68 0.43
N ASP A 496 33.22 38.43 0.69
CA ASP A 496 34.13 37.69 -0.17
C ASP A 496 33.48 36.52 -0.91
N ILE A 497 34.00 36.19 -2.09
CA ILE A 497 33.71 34.95 -2.80
C ILE A 497 35.02 34.19 -3.00
N ILE A 498 35.13 33.01 -2.43
CA ILE A 498 36.31 32.14 -2.47
C ILE A 498 36.01 30.90 -3.29
N ILE A 499 36.82 30.61 -4.33
CA ILE A 499 36.72 29.42 -5.15
C ILE A 499 38.02 28.61 -4.99
N ASN A 500 37.89 27.41 -4.44
CA ASN A 500 39.03 26.52 -4.21
C ASN A 500 38.88 25.24 -5.04
N ALA A 501 39.92 24.88 -5.78
CA ALA A 501 40.05 23.60 -6.46
C ALA A 501 41.41 22.98 -6.17
N LYS A 502 41.44 21.69 -5.83
CA LYS A 502 42.71 20.97 -5.56
C LYS A 502 43.55 20.70 -6.80
N ARG A 503 42.98 20.86 -7.98
CA ARG A 503 43.73 20.61 -9.25
C ARG A 503 43.50 21.76 -10.23
N ASN A 504 42.39 21.81 -10.92
CA ASN A 504 42.19 22.69 -12.04
C ASN A 504 40.90 23.50 -11.90
N ILE A 505 40.91 24.74 -12.28
CA ILE A 505 39.74 25.57 -12.55
C ILE A 505 39.72 25.86 -14.05
N THR A 506 38.65 25.56 -14.73
CA THR A 506 38.45 25.87 -16.15
C THR A 506 37.28 26.80 -16.30
N ILE A 507 37.50 27.97 -16.93
CA ILE A 507 36.44 28.95 -17.19
C ILE A 507 36.30 29.09 -18.72
N ASN A 508 35.12 28.75 -19.25
CA ASN A 508 34.82 28.86 -20.67
C ASN A 508 33.69 29.89 -20.85
N ALA A 509 33.92 30.93 -21.66
CA ALA A 509 32.90 31.86 -22.08
C ALA A 509 32.69 31.77 -23.60
N GLY A 510 31.46 31.58 -24.07
CA GLY A 510 31.15 31.47 -25.50
C GLY A 510 31.38 32.78 -26.27
N GLU A 511 31.33 33.93 -25.59
CA GLU A 511 31.54 35.23 -26.18
C GLU A 511 32.58 36.05 -25.41
N THR A 512 32.25 36.58 -24.25
CA THR A 512 33.09 37.51 -23.51
C THR A 512 33.32 37.08 -22.07
N PHE A 513 34.55 37.09 -21.62
CA PHE A 513 34.95 37.02 -20.23
C PHE A 513 35.48 38.36 -19.77
N THR A 514 34.82 39.00 -18.80
CA THR A 514 35.15 40.33 -18.30
C THR A 514 35.53 40.29 -16.82
N VAL A 515 36.64 40.88 -16.46
CA VAL A 515 37.07 41.06 -15.07
C VAL A 515 37.12 42.54 -14.75
N ASN A 516 36.33 42.99 -13.78
CA ASN A 516 36.36 44.37 -13.26
C ASN A 516 36.78 44.32 -11.79
N ALA A 517 37.91 44.82 -11.48
CA ALA A 517 38.43 44.86 -10.12
C ALA A 517 39.23 46.15 -9.92
N ARG A 518 39.37 46.59 -8.67
CA ARG A 518 40.28 47.66 -8.31
C ARG A 518 41.72 47.19 -8.47
N GLU A 519 41.96 45.93 -8.10
CA GLU A 519 43.27 45.29 -8.12
C GLU A 519 43.13 43.87 -8.62
N MET A 520 44.12 43.39 -9.40
CA MET A 520 44.19 42.02 -9.87
C MET A 520 45.58 41.48 -9.57
N GLU A 521 45.66 40.43 -8.80
CA GLU A 521 46.89 39.70 -8.48
C GLU A 521 46.88 38.32 -9.12
N VAL A 522 47.94 37.95 -9.80
CA VAL A 522 48.09 36.65 -10.46
C VAL A 522 49.42 36.01 -10.04
N ASN A 523 49.37 34.94 -9.26
CA ASN A 523 50.56 34.21 -8.79
C ASN A 523 50.59 32.84 -9.48
N ILE A 524 51.58 32.60 -10.32
CA ILE A 524 51.74 31.39 -11.12
C ILE A 524 53.15 30.83 -10.92
N ASP A 525 53.24 29.58 -10.44
CA ASP A 525 54.54 28.94 -10.17
C ASP A 525 55.29 28.46 -11.44
N ARG A 526 54.58 28.29 -12.57
CA ARG A 526 55.15 27.78 -13.79
C ARG A 526 54.94 28.72 -14.95
N ASP A 527 53.89 28.49 -15.74
CA ASP A 527 53.73 29.13 -17.04
C ASP A 527 52.41 29.89 -17.14
N ILE A 528 52.42 31.08 -17.74
CA ILE A 528 51.25 31.73 -18.28
C ILE A 528 51.31 31.61 -19.81
N ILE A 529 50.32 30.95 -20.38
CA ILE A 529 50.22 30.77 -21.84
C ILE A 529 48.99 31.54 -22.33
N GLU A 530 49.22 32.59 -23.10
CA GLU A 530 48.17 33.39 -23.76
C GLU A 530 48.19 33.10 -25.27
N LYS A 531 47.03 32.76 -25.85
CA LYS A 531 46.85 32.59 -27.30
C LYS A 531 45.71 33.50 -27.73
N ILE A 532 46.00 34.55 -28.50
CA ILE A 532 45.08 35.57 -28.91
C ILE A 532 44.98 35.60 -30.43
N GLY A 533 43.78 35.30 -30.97
CA GLY A 533 43.58 35.19 -32.43
C GLY A 533 43.57 36.54 -33.19
N LYS A 534 43.41 37.65 -32.51
CA LYS A 534 43.39 38.99 -33.16
C LYS A 534 44.28 39.98 -32.42
N ASN A 535 43.77 40.71 -31.45
CA ASN A 535 44.50 41.84 -30.86
C ASN A 535 44.64 41.63 -29.33
N LYS A 536 45.83 41.93 -28.81
CA LYS A 536 46.06 42.19 -27.39
C LYS A 536 46.25 43.68 -27.17
N ILE A 537 45.37 44.34 -26.42
CA ILE A 537 45.44 45.77 -26.13
C ILE A 537 45.68 45.91 -24.63
N SER A 538 46.72 46.65 -24.24
CA SER A 538 47.03 46.96 -22.84
C SER A 538 47.20 48.47 -22.68
N THR A 539 46.39 49.09 -21.78
CA THR A 539 46.53 50.50 -21.44
C THR A 539 46.90 50.59 -19.97
N ILE A 540 48.06 51.15 -19.67
CA ILE A 540 48.63 51.21 -18.33
C ILE A 540 48.94 52.67 -17.99
N GLY A 541 48.30 53.23 -16.96
CA GLY A 541 48.41 54.64 -16.59
C GLY A 541 49.71 55.03 -15.93
N ASN A 542 50.49 54.10 -15.40
CA ASN A 542 51.71 54.45 -14.69
C ASN A 542 52.93 53.67 -15.21
N LYS A 543 53.19 52.43 -14.74
CA LYS A 543 54.42 51.73 -15.00
C LYS A 543 54.17 50.27 -15.42
N ILE A 544 54.90 49.82 -16.44
CA ILE A 544 55.12 48.39 -16.71
C ILE A 544 56.51 48.05 -16.18
N SER A 545 56.64 47.00 -15.39
CA SER A 545 57.90 46.43 -14.98
C SER A 545 57.94 44.97 -15.44
N LEU A 546 58.92 44.56 -16.17
CA LEU A 546 59.16 43.19 -16.60
C LEU A 546 60.56 42.81 -16.15
N GLU A 547 60.66 41.74 -15.38
CA GLU A 547 61.93 41.12 -15.01
C GLU A 547 61.90 39.65 -15.51
N ALA A 548 62.84 39.30 -16.32
CA ALA A 548 62.94 37.98 -16.93
C ALA A 548 64.40 37.64 -17.21
N MET A 549 64.76 36.37 -17.23
CA MET A 549 66.09 35.90 -17.66
C MET A 549 66.28 36.10 -19.19
N GLU A 550 65.22 35.91 -19.96
CA GLU A 550 65.21 35.99 -21.40
C GLU A 550 63.90 36.59 -21.90
N LYS A 551 63.96 37.41 -22.93
CA LYS A 551 62.80 37.91 -23.66
C LYS A 551 63.01 37.65 -25.14
N GLU A 552 62.11 36.89 -25.77
CA GLU A 552 62.05 36.69 -27.20
C GLU A 552 60.81 37.40 -27.76
N GLU A 553 60.93 38.13 -28.85
CA GLU A 553 59.82 38.82 -29.47
C GLU A 553 59.96 38.72 -30.98
N GLU A 554 59.03 38.08 -31.67
CA GLU A 554 58.99 37.93 -33.11
C GLU A 554 57.79 38.71 -33.66
N ILE A 555 58.03 39.70 -34.53
CA ILE A 555 57.00 40.55 -35.12
C ILE A 555 57.17 40.52 -36.64
N THR A 556 56.20 39.97 -37.35
CA THR A 556 56.29 39.74 -38.80
C THR A 556 56.09 40.98 -39.67
N GLU A 557 55.48 42.03 -39.14
CA GLU A 557 55.20 43.26 -39.91
C GLU A 557 55.92 44.49 -39.32
N ASN A 558 55.30 45.23 -38.44
CA ASN A 558 55.83 46.50 -37.96
C ASN A 558 55.85 46.61 -36.43
N THR A 559 56.92 47.14 -35.87
CA THR A 559 57.00 47.59 -34.48
C THR A 559 57.11 49.14 -34.45
N ASN A 560 56.17 49.80 -33.78
CA ASN A 560 56.20 51.25 -33.55
C ASN A 560 56.39 51.53 -32.07
N ILE A 561 57.45 52.19 -31.69
CA ILE A 561 57.76 52.58 -30.33
C ILE A 561 57.84 54.12 -30.24
N ASN A 562 56.88 54.77 -29.54
CA ASN A 562 56.88 56.23 -29.31
C ASN A 562 57.11 56.47 -27.81
N ILE A 563 58.18 57.18 -27.49
CA ILE A 563 58.59 57.49 -26.12
C ILE A 563 58.70 59.04 -25.99
N GLY A 564 57.82 59.65 -25.16
CA GLY A 564 57.82 61.11 -24.92
C GLY A 564 58.93 61.60 -23.99
N GLY A 565 59.65 60.68 -23.34
CA GLY A 565 60.78 60.97 -22.46
C GLY A 565 62.07 60.35 -22.96
N HIS A 566 62.78 59.61 -22.09
CA HIS A 566 64.04 58.99 -22.41
C HIS A 566 63.86 57.48 -22.66
N LEU A 567 64.51 56.96 -23.71
CA LEU A 567 64.76 55.56 -23.88
C LEU A 567 66.21 55.27 -23.46
N THR A 568 66.39 54.44 -22.44
CA THR A 568 67.70 53.91 -22.00
C THR A 568 67.74 52.43 -22.22
N GLN A 569 68.75 51.93 -22.93
CA GLN A 569 69.00 50.51 -23.09
C GLN A 569 70.42 50.20 -22.63
N GLU A 570 70.59 49.35 -21.64
CA GLU A 570 71.91 48.85 -21.20
C GLU A 570 71.99 47.38 -21.55
N VAL A 571 72.86 47.04 -22.45
CA VAL A 571 72.99 45.67 -23.01
C VAL A 571 74.46 45.30 -23.08
N GLY A 572 74.75 43.99 -22.96
CA GLY A 572 76.10 43.47 -23.19
C GLY A 572 76.55 43.63 -24.64
N ASP A 573 75.70 43.20 -25.55
CA ASP A 573 75.88 43.37 -26.99
C ASP A 573 74.58 43.75 -27.65
N ILE A 574 74.69 44.56 -28.74
CA ILE A 574 73.50 44.93 -29.55
C ILE A 574 73.87 44.69 -31.04
N VAL A 575 73.01 43.94 -31.71
CA VAL A 575 73.13 43.74 -33.16
C VAL A 575 71.87 44.31 -33.80
N LEU A 576 72.00 45.22 -34.72
CA LEU A 576 70.87 45.79 -35.50
C LEU A 576 71.18 45.50 -36.98
N GLU A 577 70.42 44.66 -37.60
CA GLU A 577 70.53 44.28 -38.98
C GLU A 577 69.24 44.63 -39.77
N THR A 578 69.39 45.16 -40.97
CA THR A 578 68.30 45.31 -41.94
C THR A 578 68.67 44.45 -43.19
N PHE A 579 67.81 43.51 -43.55
CA PHE A 579 68.00 42.64 -44.70
C PHE A 579 67.64 43.35 -46.02
N SER A 580 66.78 44.30 -46.01
CA SER A 580 66.44 45.13 -47.14
C SER A 580 65.94 46.49 -46.68
N GLY A 581 66.51 47.54 -47.13
CA GLY A 581 66.12 48.94 -46.75
C GLY A 581 67.22 49.61 -45.90
N ASP A 582 66.87 50.75 -45.35
CA ASP A 582 67.79 51.66 -44.64
C ASP A 582 67.62 51.56 -43.11
N ALA A 583 68.71 51.62 -42.35
CA ALA A 583 68.75 51.98 -40.96
C ALA A 583 68.96 53.47 -40.79
N ILE A 584 67.97 54.23 -40.36
CA ILE A 584 68.01 55.69 -40.28
C ILE A 584 67.94 56.10 -38.79
N ILE A 585 68.94 56.91 -38.39
CA ILE A 585 68.94 57.52 -37.05
C ILE A 585 68.89 59.03 -37.27
N ILE A 586 67.84 59.68 -36.83
CA ILE A 586 67.66 61.19 -36.93
C ILE A 586 67.61 61.75 -35.54
N ALA A 587 68.36 62.75 -35.24
CA ALA A 587 68.32 63.54 -34.00
C ALA A 587 68.20 65.04 -34.31
N GLU A 588 67.28 65.74 -33.64
CA GLU A 588 67.23 67.23 -33.73
C GLU A 588 68.40 67.86 -32.99
N GLY A 589 69.02 67.15 -32.09
CA GLY A 589 70.23 67.57 -31.36
C GLY A 589 71.45 66.79 -31.78
N LYS A 590 72.19 66.28 -30.85
CA LYS A 590 73.38 65.47 -31.13
C LYS A 590 73.02 63.96 -31.25
N ALA A 591 73.42 63.32 -32.32
CA ALA A 591 73.59 61.90 -32.40
C ALA A 591 75.06 61.57 -32.07
N LEU A 592 75.34 60.82 -31.01
CA LEU A 592 76.70 60.47 -30.63
C LEU A 592 76.84 58.93 -30.68
N LEU A 593 77.79 58.44 -31.47
CA LEU A 593 78.22 57.03 -31.45
C LEU A 593 79.64 57.01 -30.82
N GLN A 594 79.81 56.35 -29.70
CA GLN A 594 81.07 56.30 -28.97
C GLN A 594 81.43 54.88 -28.59
N GLY A 595 82.52 54.35 -29.02
CA GLY A 595 83.11 53.11 -28.62
C GLY A 595 84.30 53.40 -27.68
N LYS A 596 84.52 52.50 -26.72
CA LYS A 596 85.64 52.59 -25.79
C LYS A 596 86.94 52.31 -26.50
N ASP A 597 86.95 51.30 -27.39
CA ASP A 597 88.12 50.87 -28.13
C ASP A 597 88.11 51.28 -29.60
N ASP A 598 86.98 51.33 -30.24
CA ASP A 598 86.86 51.76 -31.67
C ASP A 598 85.34 52.08 -31.97
N ALA A 599 85.12 53.02 -32.85
CA ALA A 599 83.84 53.37 -33.42
C ALA A 599 83.97 53.55 -34.93
N ARG A 600 83.45 52.58 -35.69
CA ARG A 600 83.62 52.56 -37.17
C ARG A 600 82.27 52.75 -37.86
N ILE A 601 82.23 53.56 -38.88
CA ILE A 601 81.17 53.62 -39.88
C ILE A 601 81.86 53.25 -41.23
N SER A 602 81.49 52.13 -41.81
CA SER A 602 82.05 51.68 -43.08
C SER A 602 80.90 51.36 -44.05
N LYS A 603 81.19 51.53 -45.31
CA LYS A 603 80.32 51.09 -46.39
C LYS A 603 80.70 49.65 -46.66
N GLY A 604 79.75 48.76 -46.48
CA GLY A 604 79.96 47.33 -46.77
C GLY A 604 80.12 47.04 -48.25
#